data_b9d2d407c08fca6cd6f52e9cd189269d
#
_entry.id   b9d2d407c08fca6cd6f52e9cd189269d
#
_cell.length_a   1.000
_cell.length_b   1.000
_cell.length_c   1.000
_cell.angle_alpha   90.00
_cell.angle_beta   90.00
_cell.angle_gamma   90.00
#
_symmetry.space_group_name_H-M   'P 1'
#
loop_
_entity.id
_entity.type
_entity.pdbx_description
1 polymer ?
#
loop_
_entity_poly.entity_id
_entity_poly.type
_entity_poly.pdbx_seq_one_letter_code
_entity_poly.pdbx_strand_id
1 'polypeptide(L)'
;DKSAPGWPIMLLNSYFEGQRRSAILTNEGGLTIVRMRAKNVPVAIEIKENAPDRLFMEDCIFEDVHHTGVILTDAGNAATQINLRNIQCKNVPMFALERFTNKQVSGKGKTYRVTRFIFGFNADSLEDTPQIVRRVETEPIKNITPLDAGDTPMLPATEQWVNIRDLGAKGDGFSDDTHIFQEAVEKYANIYIPQGWYIVKEPLTLKQNTNLIGLHPGTTILLTLGGNLAFSGFGAPQAQ
;
A
#
# COMPACT_ATOMS: atom_id res chain seq x y z
N ASP A 1 22.94 5.71 0.41
CA ASP A 1 23.00 6.93 1.20
C ASP A 1 22.12 6.81 2.42
N LYS A 2 22.71 6.88 3.62
CA LYS A 2 21.97 6.72 4.88
C LYS A 2 21.21 7.98 5.33
N SER A 3 21.27 9.04 4.57
CA SER A 3 20.75 10.36 4.95
C SER A 3 19.40 10.71 4.34
N ALA A 4 18.92 9.95 3.36
CA ALA A 4 17.63 10.22 2.76
C ALA A 4 16.53 9.42 3.47
N PRO A 5 15.43 10.04 3.91
CA PRO A 5 14.26 9.30 4.34
C PRO A 5 13.75 8.46 3.18
N GLY A 6 13.61 7.15 3.40
CA GLY A 6 13.06 6.25 2.39
C GLY A 6 11.64 6.65 2.05
N TRP A 7 11.41 6.98 0.80
CA TRP A 7 10.07 7.24 0.29
C TRP A 7 9.32 5.91 0.13
N PRO A 8 8.03 5.85 0.43
CA PRO A 8 7.22 4.69 0.12
C PRO A 8 7.31 4.37 -1.38
N ILE A 9 7.59 3.10 -1.69
CA ILE A 9 7.63 2.61 -3.08
C ILE A 9 6.41 1.74 -3.30
N MET A 10 5.74 1.94 -4.44
CA MET A 10 4.64 1.11 -4.87
C MET A 10 5.01 0.37 -6.16
N LEU A 11 4.84 -0.94 -6.15
CA LEU A 11 5.02 -1.81 -7.33
C LEU A 11 3.68 -2.45 -7.68
N LEU A 12 3.23 -2.23 -8.89
CA LEU A 12 1.99 -2.79 -9.41
C LEU A 12 2.28 -3.68 -10.63
N ASN A 13 1.55 -4.79 -10.74
CA ASN A 13 1.58 -5.67 -11.91
C ASN A 13 3.01 -6.05 -12.35
N SER A 14 3.89 -6.35 -11.39
CA SER A 14 5.33 -6.56 -11.64
C SER A 14 5.65 -8.04 -11.78
N TYR A 15 6.61 -8.38 -12.65
CA TYR A 15 7.09 -9.74 -12.85
C TYR A 15 8.60 -9.82 -12.67
N PHE A 16 9.04 -10.77 -11.86
CA PHE A 16 10.45 -11.07 -11.60
C PHE A 16 10.72 -12.55 -11.85
N GLU A 17 11.75 -12.88 -12.63
CA GLU A 17 12.13 -14.26 -12.91
C GLU A 17 13.64 -14.41 -13.01
N GLY A 18 14.17 -15.44 -12.35
CA GLY A 18 15.55 -15.84 -12.53
C GLY A 18 16.61 -14.98 -11.83
N GLN A 19 16.23 -14.10 -10.90
CA GLN A 19 17.19 -13.33 -10.11
C GLN A 19 18.03 -14.29 -9.26
N ARG A 20 19.34 -14.00 -9.15
CA ARG A 20 20.30 -14.90 -8.48
C ARG A 20 20.26 -14.86 -6.96
N ARG A 21 19.72 -13.81 -6.35
CA ARG A 21 19.63 -13.65 -4.89
C ARG A 21 18.17 -13.51 -4.45
N SER A 22 17.56 -12.43 -4.78
CA SER A 22 16.17 -12.14 -4.45
C SER A 22 15.49 -11.37 -5.57
N ALA A 23 14.18 -11.56 -5.76
CA ALA A 23 13.44 -10.76 -6.72
C ALA A 23 13.46 -9.28 -6.31
N ILE A 24 13.25 -9.01 -5.03
CA ILE A 24 13.35 -7.67 -4.45
C ILE A 24 14.20 -7.73 -3.17
N LEU A 25 15.20 -6.86 -3.09
CA LEU A 25 15.94 -6.55 -1.88
C LEU A 25 15.58 -5.13 -1.46
N THR A 26 14.91 -4.98 -0.33
CA THR A 26 14.57 -3.66 0.22
C THR A 26 15.44 -3.31 1.42
N ASN A 27 15.88 -2.06 1.46
CA ASN A 27 16.74 -1.51 2.50
C ASN A 27 16.05 -0.38 3.29
N GLU A 28 14.91 0.09 2.79
CA GLU A 28 14.28 1.29 3.31
C GLU A 28 12.77 1.10 3.53
N GLY A 29 12.20 2.01 4.30
CA GLY A 29 10.87 1.83 4.81
C GLY A 29 9.75 2.03 3.79
N GLY A 30 8.80 1.10 3.81
CA GLY A 30 7.52 1.24 3.14
C GLY A 30 7.50 0.75 1.70
N LEU A 31 7.39 -0.56 1.51
CA LEU A 31 7.16 -1.18 0.21
C LEU A 31 5.72 -1.68 0.12
N THR A 32 4.99 -1.20 -0.87
CA THR A 32 3.65 -1.68 -1.23
C THR A 32 3.71 -2.41 -2.55
N ILE A 33 3.26 -3.65 -2.58
CA ILE A 33 3.29 -4.50 -3.77
C ILE A 33 1.91 -5.07 -4.02
N VAL A 34 1.37 -4.84 -5.20
CA VAL A 34 0.10 -5.41 -5.63
C VAL A 34 0.25 -6.11 -6.97
N ARG A 35 -0.24 -7.32 -7.04
CA ARG A 35 -0.22 -8.16 -8.24
C ARG A 35 1.20 -8.38 -8.81
N MET A 36 2.11 -8.78 -7.91
CA MET A 36 3.47 -9.19 -8.30
C MET A 36 3.54 -10.71 -8.50
N ARG A 37 4.30 -11.14 -9.48
CA ARG A 37 4.73 -12.53 -9.61
C ARG A 37 6.25 -12.63 -9.49
N ALA A 38 6.72 -13.48 -8.57
CA ALA A 38 8.12 -13.89 -8.47
C ALA A 38 8.23 -15.37 -8.86
N LYS A 39 9.10 -15.68 -9.80
CA LYS A 39 9.27 -17.05 -10.32
C LYS A 39 10.75 -17.41 -10.45
N ASN A 40 11.07 -18.66 -10.09
CA ASN A 40 12.40 -19.22 -10.22
C ASN A 40 13.48 -18.32 -9.60
N VAL A 41 13.30 -17.99 -8.33
CA VAL A 41 14.21 -17.14 -7.55
C VAL A 41 14.53 -17.80 -6.21
N PRO A 42 15.70 -17.55 -5.61
CA PRO A 42 15.97 -18.04 -4.26
C PRO A 42 15.04 -17.43 -3.21
N VAL A 43 14.80 -16.13 -3.28
CA VAL A 43 13.97 -15.37 -2.35
C VAL A 43 13.07 -14.42 -3.14
N ALA A 44 11.78 -14.35 -2.78
CA ALA A 44 10.90 -13.39 -3.46
C ALA A 44 11.10 -11.97 -2.91
N ILE A 45 11.03 -11.78 -1.59
CA ILE A 45 11.26 -10.49 -0.95
C ILE A 45 12.28 -10.65 0.17
N GLU A 46 13.31 -9.84 0.14
CA GLU A 46 14.29 -9.78 1.20
C GLU A 46 14.33 -8.39 1.82
N ILE A 47 13.95 -8.27 3.09
CA ILE A 47 14.19 -7.07 3.87
C ILE A 47 15.61 -7.16 4.42
N LYS A 48 16.44 -6.16 4.13
CA LYS A 48 17.83 -6.14 4.52
C LYS A 48 17.98 -6.06 6.05
N GLU A 49 19.03 -6.67 6.55
CA GLU A 49 19.36 -6.58 7.96
C GLU A 49 19.41 -5.12 8.45
N ASN A 50 18.85 -4.87 9.62
CA ASN A 50 18.70 -3.55 10.24
C ASN A 50 17.76 -2.56 9.49
N ALA A 51 17.10 -2.99 8.44
CA ALA A 51 16.02 -2.21 7.83
C ALA A 51 14.69 -2.41 8.60
N PRO A 52 13.79 -1.44 8.59
CA PRO A 52 12.48 -1.61 9.22
C PRO A 52 11.62 -2.63 8.46
N ASP A 53 10.94 -3.51 9.18
CA ASP A 53 9.98 -4.46 8.64
C ASP A 53 8.68 -3.74 8.23
N ARG A 54 8.67 -3.14 7.05
CA ARG A 54 7.52 -2.42 6.48
C ARG A 54 7.21 -2.93 5.09
N LEU A 55 6.20 -3.78 5.00
CA LEU A 55 5.81 -4.41 3.75
C LEU A 55 4.31 -4.64 3.70
N PHE A 56 3.67 -4.11 2.69
CA PHE A 56 2.32 -4.48 2.30
C PHE A 56 2.37 -5.25 0.98
N MET A 57 1.71 -6.40 0.93
CA MET A 57 1.54 -7.15 -0.32
C MET A 57 0.12 -7.66 -0.45
N GLU A 58 -0.40 -7.60 -1.67
CA GLU A 58 -1.73 -8.10 -2.00
C GLU A 58 -1.76 -8.72 -3.39
N ASP A 59 -2.51 -9.85 -3.50
CA ASP A 59 -2.74 -10.53 -4.78
C ASP A 59 -1.44 -10.90 -5.51
N CYS A 60 -0.50 -11.54 -4.83
CA CYS A 60 0.78 -11.89 -5.40
C CYS A 60 0.91 -13.41 -5.63
N ILE A 61 1.84 -13.78 -6.52
CA ILE A 61 2.19 -15.18 -6.80
C ILE A 61 3.68 -15.40 -6.57
N PHE A 62 4.01 -16.40 -5.76
CA PHE A 62 5.34 -16.96 -5.62
C PHE A 62 5.37 -18.36 -6.23
N GLU A 63 6.20 -18.57 -7.23
CA GLU A 63 6.32 -19.85 -7.93
C GLU A 63 7.79 -20.26 -8.05
N ASP A 64 8.10 -21.49 -7.66
CA ASP A 64 9.46 -22.02 -7.67
C ASP A 64 10.44 -21.07 -6.92
N VAL A 65 10.07 -20.70 -5.70
CA VAL A 65 10.95 -19.93 -4.81
C VAL A 65 11.72 -20.91 -3.93
N HIS A 66 13.03 -21.05 -4.22
CA HIS A 66 13.81 -22.18 -3.75
C HIS A 66 14.19 -22.14 -2.28
N HIS A 67 14.27 -20.95 -1.70
CA HIS A 67 14.66 -20.79 -0.30
C HIS A 67 13.51 -20.21 0.55
N THR A 68 13.12 -18.96 0.34
CA THR A 68 12.14 -18.30 1.20
C THR A 68 11.29 -17.31 0.43
N GLY A 69 9.98 -17.30 0.67
CA GLY A 69 9.10 -16.27 0.12
C GLY A 69 9.48 -14.87 0.61
N VAL A 70 9.46 -14.65 1.93
CA VAL A 70 9.77 -13.34 2.52
C VAL A 70 10.77 -13.48 3.65
N ILE A 71 11.86 -12.73 3.63
CA ILE A 71 12.81 -12.64 4.74
C ILE A 71 12.59 -11.32 5.47
N LEU A 72 12.25 -11.42 6.75
CA LEU A 72 11.99 -10.30 7.67
C LEU A 72 13.16 -10.13 8.63
N THR A 73 13.28 -8.95 9.25
CA THR A 73 14.28 -8.73 10.33
C THR A 73 13.79 -9.27 11.66
N ASP A 74 12.48 -9.25 11.92
CA ASP A 74 11.83 -9.63 13.19
C ASP A 74 12.24 -8.71 14.36
N ALA A 75 12.43 -7.43 14.09
CA ALA A 75 12.74 -6.48 15.15
C ALA A 75 11.62 -6.32 16.18
N GLY A 76 10.36 -6.59 15.78
CA GLY A 76 9.19 -6.57 16.68
C GLY A 76 9.00 -5.26 17.42
N ASN A 77 9.27 -4.13 16.78
CA ASN A 77 9.21 -2.79 17.37
C ASN A 77 8.07 -1.96 16.77
N ALA A 78 7.94 -0.71 17.24
CA ALA A 78 6.91 0.22 16.78
C ALA A 78 6.95 0.52 15.27
N ALA A 79 8.05 0.24 14.59
CA ALA A 79 8.18 0.42 13.14
C ALA A 79 7.75 -0.81 12.33
N THR A 80 7.50 -1.95 12.98
CA THR A 80 7.12 -3.21 12.32
C THR A 80 5.70 -3.15 11.79
N GLN A 81 5.54 -3.25 10.48
CA GLN A 81 4.26 -3.21 9.78
C GLN A 81 4.29 -4.15 8.57
N ILE A 82 4.08 -5.43 8.80
CA ILE A 82 3.96 -6.44 7.74
C ILE A 82 2.50 -6.81 7.58
N ASN A 83 1.98 -6.67 6.38
CA ASN A 83 0.61 -7.06 6.06
C ASN A 83 0.59 -7.66 4.65
N LEU A 84 0.48 -8.99 4.58
CA LEU A 84 0.43 -9.72 3.32
C LEU A 84 -0.92 -10.41 3.20
N ARG A 85 -1.56 -10.26 2.06
CA ARG A 85 -2.89 -10.80 1.80
C ARG A 85 -2.94 -11.49 0.44
N ASN A 86 -3.62 -12.62 0.39
CA ASN A 86 -3.85 -13.38 -0.84
C ASN A 86 -2.58 -13.67 -1.64
N ILE A 87 -1.58 -14.28 -0.99
CA ILE A 87 -0.34 -14.67 -1.66
C ILE A 87 -0.43 -16.14 -2.05
N GLN A 88 -0.50 -16.43 -3.33
CA GLN A 88 -0.52 -17.78 -3.86
C GLN A 88 0.90 -18.31 -4.01
N CYS A 89 1.15 -19.50 -3.50
CA CYS A 89 2.47 -20.13 -3.48
C CYS A 89 2.44 -21.49 -4.17
N LYS A 90 3.42 -21.74 -5.04
CA LYS A 90 3.65 -23.04 -5.66
C LYS A 90 5.14 -23.37 -5.62
N ASN A 91 5.48 -24.52 -5.06
CA ASN A 91 6.87 -24.93 -4.80
C ASN A 91 7.63 -23.85 -3.97
N VAL A 92 7.04 -23.40 -2.89
CA VAL A 92 7.62 -22.46 -1.91
C VAL A 92 7.67 -23.18 -0.56
N PRO A 93 8.78 -23.84 -0.21
CA PRO A 93 8.87 -24.67 0.99
C PRO A 93 8.81 -23.86 2.28
N MET A 94 9.33 -22.64 2.26
CA MET A 94 9.34 -21.70 3.38
C MET A 94 8.70 -20.39 2.93
N PHE A 95 7.56 -20.03 3.52
CA PHE A 95 6.88 -18.78 3.18
C PHE A 95 7.58 -17.57 3.77
N ALA A 96 7.95 -17.62 5.05
CA ALA A 96 8.64 -16.51 5.69
C ALA A 96 9.74 -17.01 6.64
N LEU A 97 10.81 -16.22 6.75
CA LEU A 97 11.91 -16.39 7.67
C LEU A 97 12.17 -15.09 8.43
N GLU A 98 12.24 -15.17 9.74
CA GLU A 98 12.58 -14.08 10.65
C GLU A 98 14.04 -14.22 11.10
N ARG A 99 14.88 -13.27 10.71
CA ARG A 99 16.35 -13.41 10.89
C ARG A 99 16.78 -13.54 12.34
N PHE A 100 16.29 -12.66 13.23
CA PHE A 100 16.76 -12.62 14.61
C PHE A 100 16.31 -13.81 15.44
N THR A 101 15.08 -14.21 15.30
CA THR A 101 14.51 -15.33 16.06
C THR A 101 14.66 -16.67 15.34
N ASN A 102 15.10 -16.67 14.10
CA ASN A 102 15.15 -17.83 13.20
C ASN A 102 13.80 -18.56 13.11
N LYS A 103 12.70 -17.85 13.35
CA LYS A 103 11.37 -18.40 13.20
C LYS A 103 11.02 -18.54 11.72
N GLN A 104 10.40 -19.68 11.42
CA GLN A 104 10.05 -20.05 10.06
C GLN A 104 8.55 -20.26 9.95
N VAL A 105 7.97 -19.78 8.88
CA VAL A 105 6.62 -20.11 8.45
C VAL A 105 6.72 -21.03 7.26
N SER A 106 6.51 -22.31 7.50
CA SER A 106 6.58 -23.34 6.46
C SER A 106 5.40 -23.24 5.50
N GLY A 107 5.63 -23.63 4.25
CA GLY A 107 4.58 -23.81 3.27
C GLY A 107 3.61 -24.94 3.64
N LYS A 108 2.39 -24.85 3.18
CA LYS A 108 1.32 -25.86 3.40
C LYS A 108 1.16 -26.77 2.18
N GLY A 109 2.18 -27.60 1.93
CA GLY A 109 2.21 -28.50 0.77
C GLY A 109 2.80 -27.84 -0.49
N LYS A 110 2.52 -28.46 -1.65
CA LYS A 110 3.09 -28.03 -2.93
C LYS A 110 2.49 -26.73 -3.45
N THR A 111 1.19 -26.53 -3.23
CA THR A 111 0.44 -25.35 -3.66
C THR A 111 -0.50 -24.94 -2.53
N TYR A 112 -0.38 -23.70 -2.13
CA TYR A 112 -1.16 -23.13 -1.03
C TYR A 112 -1.33 -21.62 -1.20
N ARG A 113 -2.24 -21.04 -0.45
CA ARG A 113 -2.44 -19.60 -0.36
C ARG A 113 -2.20 -19.14 1.07
N VAL A 114 -1.46 -18.08 1.24
CA VAL A 114 -1.43 -17.30 2.47
C VAL A 114 -2.52 -16.25 2.35
N THR A 115 -3.64 -16.48 3.03
CA THR A 115 -4.78 -15.58 3.00
C THR A 115 -4.48 -14.32 3.80
N ARG A 116 -3.71 -14.48 4.88
CA ARG A 116 -3.29 -13.38 5.75
C ARG A 116 -1.97 -13.69 6.44
N PHE A 117 -1.05 -12.74 6.42
CA PHE A 117 0.12 -12.71 7.28
C PHE A 117 0.26 -11.30 7.84
N ILE A 118 0.10 -11.17 9.16
CA ILE A 118 0.25 -9.90 9.87
C ILE A 118 1.37 -10.04 10.89
N PHE A 119 2.26 -9.07 10.91
CA PHE A 119 3.22 -8.88 11.98
C PHE A 119 3.42 -7.38 12.24
N GLY A 120 3.02 -6.92 13.41
CA GLY A 120 3.05 -5.51 13.79
C GLY A 120 1.90 -5.12 14.70
N PHE A 121 1.71 -3.84 14.90
CA PHE A 121 0.59 -3.34 15.68
C PHE A 121 -0.73 -3.63 14.99
N ASN A 122 -1.66 -4.18 15.76
CA ASN A 122 -3.03 -4.42 15.35
C ASN A 122 -3.98 -4.08 16.49
N ALA A 123 -5.11 -3.48 16.15
CA ALA A 123 -6.26 -3.30 17.02
C ALA A 123 -7.47 -3.91 16.32
N ASP A 124 -8.32 -4.63 17.04
CA ASP A 124 -9.51 -5.27 16.45
C ASP A 124 -10.67 -4.25 16.35
N SER A 125 -10.61 -3.17 17.15
CA SER A 125 -11.48 -2.00 17.03
C SER A 125 -10.68 -0.70 17.20
N LEU A 126 -11.28 0.45 16.87
CA LEU A 126 -10.66 1.77 17.05
C LEU A 126 -10.48 2.17 18.52
N GLU A 127 -11.20 1.52 19.42
CA GLU A 127 -11.16 1.78 20.87
C GLU A 127 -10.11 0.93 21.58
N ASP A 128 -9.59 -0.09 20.90
CA ASP A 128 -8.62 -1.00 21.49
C ASP A 128 -7.21 -0.39 21.53
N THR A 129 -6.48 -0.74 22.57
CA THR A 129 -5.04 -0.45 22.61
C THR A 129 -4.32 -1.37 21.62
N PRO A 130 -3.62 -0.83 20.59
CA PRO A 130 -2.90 -1.65 19.64
C PRO A 130 -1.85 -2.54 20.31
N GLN A 131 -1.78 -3.79 19.91
CA GLN A 131 -0.80 -4.78 20.38
C GLN A 131 0.04 -5.26 19.22
N ILE A 132 1.30 -5.59 19.48
CA ILE A 132 2.12 -6.28 18.47
C ILE A 132 1.64 -7.72 18.38
N VAL A 133 1.09 -8.07 17.23
CA VAL A 133 0.57 -9.41 16.96
C VAL A 133 1.29 -10.04 15.78
N ARG A 134 1.27 -11.36 15.76
CA ARG A 134 1.60 -12.16 14.59
C ARG A 134 0.46 -13.11 14.31
N ARG A 135 -0.11 -13.01 13.12
CA ARG A 135 -1.18 -13.91 12.65
C ARG A 135 -0.80 -14.46 11.29
N VAL A 136 -0.94 -15.76 11.12
CA VAL A 136 -0.70 -16.45 9.85
C VAL A 136 -1.87 -17.36 9.56
N GLU A 137 -2.54 -17.10 8.45
CA GLU A 137 -3.66 -17.88 7.96
C GLU A 137 -3.31 -18.41 6.57
N THR A 138 -3.51 -19.70 6.37
CA THR A 138 -3.17 -20.36 5.10
C THR A 138 -4.24 -21.35 4.73
N GLU A 139 -4.47 -21.54 3.45
CA GLU A 139 -5.36 -22.56 2.91
C GLU A 139 -4.70 -23.36 1.78
N PRO A 140 -5.01 -24.62 1.61
CA PRO A 140 -4.59 -25.39 0.44
C PRO A 140 -5.37 -24.92 -0.80
N ILE A 141 -4.69 -24.80 -1.92
CA ILE A 141 -5.32 -24.55 -3.23
C ILE A 141 -4.87 -25.61 -4.23
N LYS A 142 -5.72 -25.95 -5.19
CA LYS A 142 -5.36 -26.95 -6.20
C LYS A 142 -4.37 -26.41 -7.23
N ASN A 143 -4.61 -25.21 -7.71
CA ASN A 143 -3.82 -24.54 -8.74
C ASN A 143 -3.65 -23.06 -8.41
N ILE A 144 -2.60 -22.48 -8.97
CA ILE A 144 -2.45 -21.02 -9.00
C ILE A 144 -3.54 -20.45 -9.91
N THR A 145 -4.27 -19.47 -9.44
CA THR A 145 -5.16 -18.65 -10.25
C THR A 145 -4.34 -17.51 -10.84
N PRO A 146 -4.36 -17.31 -12.15
CA PRO A 146 -3.70 -16.15 -12.76
C PRO A 146 -4.14 -14.85 -12.06
N LEU A 147 -3.19 -13.94 -11.90
CA LEU A 147 -3.52 -12.61 -11.43
C LEU A 147 -4.26 -11.91 -12.57
N ASP A 148 -5.45 -11.43 -12.26
CA ASP A 148 -6.09 -10.45 -13.11
C ASP A 148 -5.24 -9.17 -13.02
N ALA A 149 -4.74 -8.71 -14.16
CA ALA A 149 -4.02 -7.42 -14.21
C ALA A 149 -4.92 -6.29 -13.72
N GLY A 150 -6.22 -6.57 -13.68
CA GLY A 150 -7.27 -5.63 -13.25
C GLY A 150 -7.21 -4.35 -14.08
N ASP A 151 -8.29 -3.68 -14.19
CA ASP A 151 -8.23 -2.30 -14.63
C ASP A 151 -7.52 -1.50 -13.55
N THR A 152 -6.21 -1.31 -13.69
CA THR A 152 -5.52 -0.32 -12.88
C THR A 152 -6.27 0.99 -13.11
N PRO A 153 -6.86 1.59 -12.06
CA PRO A 153 -7.59 2.83 -12.26
C PRO A 153 -6.68 3.84 -12.94
N MET A 154 -6.97 4.13 -14.19
CA MET A 154 -6.25 5.16 -14.93
C MET A 154 -6.84 6.50 -14.55
N LEU A 155 -5.98 7.50 -14.47
CA LEU A 155 -6.47 8.87 -14.35
C LEU A 155 -7.34 9.20 -15.58
N PRO A 156 -8.44 9.93 -15.39
CA PRO A 156 -9.21 10.44 -16.52
C PRO A 156 -8.34 11.23 -17.49
N ALA A 157 -8.75 11.34 -18.73
CA ALA A 157 -8.05 12.17 -19.70
C ALA A 157 -7.93 13.62 -19.20
N THR A 158 -6.78 14.24 -19.41
CA THR A 158 -6.45 15.57 -18.85
C THR A 158 -7.42 16.66 -19.27
N GLU A 159 -8.04 16.51 -20.45
CA GLU A 159 -9.06 17.42 -20.98
C GLU A 159 -10.36 17.41 -20.15
N GLN A 160 -10.53 16.40 -19.31
CA GLN A 160 -11.66 16.27 -18.39
C GLN A 160 -11.38 16.85 -17.01
N TRP A 161 -10.17 17.36 -16.77
CA TRP A 161 -9.78 17.89 -15.47
C TRP A 161 -10.17 19.36 -15.37
N VAL A 162 -10.70 19.73 -14.23
CA VAL A 162 -10.97 21.13 -13.88
C VAL A 162 -9.94 21.57 -12.86
N ASN A 163 -9.18 22.59 -13.19
CA ASN A 163 -8.18 23.15 -12.29
C ASN A 163 -8.88 24.00 -11.21
N ILE A 164 -8.68 23.62 -9.95
CA ILE A 164 -9.35 24.29 -8.83
C ILE A 164 -8.97 25.76 -8.69
N ARG A 165 -7.79 26.15 -9.16
CA ARG A 165 -7.37 27.57 -9.16
C ARG A 165 -8.20 28.40 -10.14
N ASP A 166 -8.64 27.83 -11.25
CA ASP A 166 -9.51 28.52 -12.20
C ASP A 166 -10.91 28.76 -11.62
N LEU A 167 -11.29 27.98 -10.57
CA LEU A 167 -12.51 28.18 -9.81
C LEU A 167 -12.34 29.18 -8.64
N GLY A 168 -11.11 29.68 -8.41
CA GLY A 168 -10.84 30.70 -7.42
C GLY A 168 -10.05 30.25 -6.19
N ALA A 169 -9.67 28.97 -6.06
CA ALA A 169 -8.86 28.51 -4.97
C ALA A 169 -7.48 29.19 -4.98
N LYS A 170 -7.01 29.59 -3.81
CA LYS A 170 -5.75 30.33 -3.66
C LYS A 170 -4.56 29.40 -3.48
N GLY A 171 -4.69 28.40 -2.62
CA GLY A 171 -3.58 27.50 -2.31
C GLY A 171 -2.34 28.23 -1.77
N ASP A 172 -2.53 29.32 -1.05
CA ASP A 172 -1.50 30.21 -0.52
C ASP A 172 -1.10 29.91 0.92
N GLY A 173 -1.77 28.95 1.56
CA GLY A 173 -1.56 28.58 2.96
C GLY A 173 -2.21 29.51 4.00
N PHE A 174 -3.01 30.50 3.57
CA PHE A 174 -3.67 31.47 4.44
C PHE A 174 -5.16 31.60 4.16
N SER A 175 -5.55 31.63 2.89
CA SER A 175 -6.93 31.75 2.45
C SER A 175 -7.70 30.47 2.71
N ASP A 176 -8.96 30.62 3.09
CA ASP A 176 -9.88 29.48 3.25
C ASP A 176 -10.44 29.09 1.89
N ASP A 177 -10.03 27.94 1.40
CA ASP A 177 -10.45 27.41 0.12
C ASP A 177 -11.65 26.44 0.22
N THR A 178 -12.20 26.22 1.44
CA THR A 178 -13.25 25.22 1.71
C THR A 178 -14.43 25.33 0.75
N HIS A 179 -14.98 26.55 0.60
CA HIS A 179 -16.16 26.78 -0.24
C HIS A 179 -15.89 26.44 -1.72
N ILE A 180 -14.71 26.79 -2.21
CA ILE A 180 -14.33 26.51 -3.60
C ILE A 180 -14.19 24.98 -3.82
N PHE A 181 -13.59 24.26 -2.85
CA PHE A 181 -13.52 22.81 -2.91
C PHE A 181 -14.91 22.18 -2.87
N GLN A 182 -15.81 22.64 -1.99
CA GLN A 182 -17.15 22.09 -1.89
C GLN A 182 -17.95 22.32 -3.19
N GLU A 183 -17.89 23.51 -3.76
CA GLU A 183 -18.51 23.78 -5.07
C GLU A 183 -17.91 22.94 -6.20
N ALA A 184 -16.57 22.75 -6.19
CA ALA A 184 -15.92 21.96 -7.21
C ALA A 184 -16.38 20.50 -7.16
N VAL A 185 -16.44 19.86 -5.99
CA VAL A 185 -16.89 18.47 -5.83
C VAL A 185 -18.37 18.30 -6.13
N GLU A 186 -19.16 19.35 -6.02
CA GLU A 186 -20.58 19.32 -6.43
C GLU A 186 -20.77 19.38 -7.94
N LYS A 187 -19.92 20.09 -8.64
CA LYS A 187 -20.08 20.37 -10.08
C LYS A 187 -19.27 19.42 -10.97
N TYR A 188 -18.10 18.99 -10.51
CA TYR A 188 -17.13 18.29 -11.35
C TYR A 188 -16.70 16.96 -10.74
N ALA A 189 -16.47 15.97 -11.61
CA ALA A 189 -15.97 14.66 -11.18
C ALA A 189 -14.44 14.64 -11.04
N ASN A 190 -13.70 15.39 -11.87
CA ASN A 190 -12.25 15.33 -11.94
C ASN A 190 -11.66 16.71 -11.62
N ILE A 191 -11.13 16.87 -10.42
CA ILE A 191 -10.63 18.13 -9.91
C ILE A 191 -9.13 18.06 -9.79
N TYR A 192 -8.43 18.84 -10.61
CA TYR A 192 -6.98 18.97 -10.54
C TYR A 192 -6.58 20.02 -9.51
N ILE A 193 -5.71 19.64 -8.62
CA ILE A 193 -5.20 20.47 -7.52
C ILE A 193 -3.70 20.73 -7.78
N PRO A 194 -3.33 21.88 -8.33
CA PRO A 194 -1.93 22.24 -8.55
C PRO A 194 -1.14 22.33 -7.24
N GLN A 195 0.17 22.56 -7.39
CA GLN A 195 1.03 22.88 -6.26
C GLN A 195 0.44 24.02 -5.42
N GLY A 196 0.38 23.84 -4.10
CA GLY A 196 -0.14 24.84 -3.18
C GLY A 196 -0.47 24.25 -1.83
N TRP A 197 -0.78 25.15 -0.89
CA TRP A 197 -1.20 24.83 0.46
C TRP A 197 -2.64 25.32 0.63
N TYR A 198 -3.60 24.42 0.44
CA TYR A 198 -5.02 24.72 0.44
C TYR A 198 -5.61 24.52 1.82
N ILE A 199 -6.15 25.55 2.42
CA ILE A 199 -6.80 25.46 3.74
C ILE A 199 -8.24 25.03 3.56
N VAL A 200 -8.61 23.93 4.21
CA VAL A 200 -9.96 23.39 4.25
C VAL A 200 -10.37 23.30 5.72
N LYS A 201 -11.34 24.13 6.14
CA LYS A 201 -11.77 24.25 7.54
C LYS A 201 -12.98 23.39 7.89
N GLU A 202 -13.70 22.92 6.88
CA GLU A 202 -14.91 22.11 7.06
C GLU A 202 -14.80 20.80 6.28
N PRO A 203 -15.51 19.74 6.70
CA PRO A 203 -15.52 18.48 5.97
C PRO A 203 -16.02 18.65 4.54
N LEU A 204 -15.29 18.05 3.59
CA LEU A 204 -15.71 17.98 2.19
C LEU A 204 -16.52 16.70 1.96
N THR A 205 -17.72 16.83 1.43
CA THR A 205 -18.57 15.69 1.05
C THR A 205 -18.29 15.30 -0.39
N LEU A 206 -17.54 14.22 -0.59
CA LEU A 206 -17.21 13.74 -1.92
C LEU A 206 -18.32 12.86 -2.50
N LYS A 207 -18.56 12.96 -3.80
CA LYS A 207 -19.43 12.05 -4.53
C LYS A 207 -18.69 10.77 -4.88
N GLN A 208 -19.42 9.69 -5.16
CA GLN A 208 -18.82 8.38 -5.49
C GLN A 208 -17.79 8.42 -6.62
N ASN A 209 -17.96 9.31 -7.60
CA ASN A 209 -17.06 9.40 -8.75
C ASN A 209 -16.13 10.63 -8.69
N THR A 210 -15.92 11.21 -7.52
CA THR A 210 -15.02 12.36 -7.38
C THR A 210 -13.57 11.91 -7.40
N ASN A 211 -12.79 12.44 -8.33
CA ASN A 211 -11.35 12.30 -8.40
C ASN A 211 -10.68 13.62 -7.97
N LEU A 212 -10.00 13.61 -6.85
CA LEU A 212 -9.12 14.71 -6.45
C LEU A 212 -7.70 14.36 -6.91
N ILE A 213 -7.18 15.12 -7.86
CA ILE A 213 -5.92 14.83 -8.57
C ILE A 213 -4.87 15.85 -8.17
N GLY A 214 -4.03 15.52 -7.19
CA GLY A 214 -2.91 16.36 -6.79
C GLY A 214 -1.73 16.24 -7.74
N LEU A 215 -1.02 17.34 -7.98
CA LEU A 215 0.18 17.33 -8.82
C LEU A 215 1.28 16.43 -8.26
N HIS A 216 1.56 16.54 -6.96
CA HIS A 216 2.62 15.79 -6.31
C HIS A 216 2.40 15.78 -4.78
N PRO A 217 2.57 14.64 -4.09
CA PRO A 217 2.28 14.52 -2.65
C PRO A 217 3.12 15.44 -1.75
N GLY A 218 4.27 15.89 -2.19
CA GLY A 218 5.12 16.82 -1.43
C GLY A 218 4.84 18.31 -1.72
N THR A 219 4.01 18.64 -2.69
CA THR A 219 3.77 20.02 -3.10
C THR A 219 2.30 20.42 -3.16
N THR A 220 1.40 19.46 -3.25
CA THR A 220 -0.05 19.68 -3.17
C THR A 220 -0.52 19.26 -1.79
N ILE A 221 -0.81 20.21 -0.94
CA ILE A 221 -1.13 19.97 0.47
C ILE A 221 -2.53 20.50 0.77
N LEU A 222 -3.39 19.62 1.29
CA LEU A 222 -4.64 20.02 1.92
C LEU A 222 -4.39 20.14 3.42
N LEU A 223 -4.60 21.33 3.98
CA LEU A 223 -4.42 21.65 5.39
C LEU A 223 -5.77 21.77 6.07
N THR A 224 -5.93 21.05 7.17
CA THR A 224 -7.05 21.25 8.09
C THR A 224 -6.56 22.03 9.30
N LEU A 225 -7.06 23.21 9.51
CA LEU A 225 -6.71 24.04 10.67
C LEU A 225 -7.73 23.84 11.79
N GLY A 226 -7.28 23.17 12.86
CA GLY A 226 -8.07 23.01 14.10
C GLY A 226 -8.86 21.71 14.17
N GLY A 227 -8.27 20.73 14.80
CA GLY A 227 -8.80 19.48 15.38
C GLY A 227 -10.06 18.84 14.78
N ASN A 228 -10.02 17.57 14.52
CA ASN A 228 -11.17 16.70 14.19
C ASN A 228 -11.90 16.93 12.86
N LEU A 229 -11.26 17.43 11.82
CA LEU A 229 -11.84 17.37 10.48
C LEU A 229 -11.62 15.96 9.90
N ALA A 230 -12.70 15.23 9.74
CA ALA A 230 -12.72 13.98 9.01
C ALA A 230 -13.18 14.23 7.57
N PHE A 231 -12.54 13.61 6.60
CA PHE A 231 -13.12 13.49 5.25
C PHE A 231 -14.28 12.49 5.34
N SER A 232 -15.52 12.98 5.28
CA SER A 232 -16.68 12.11 5.16
C SER A 232 -16.98 11.85 3.69
N GLY A 233 -17.25 10.61 3.31
CA GLY A 233 -17.63 10.25 1.95
C GLY A 233 -16.66 9.32 1.23
N PHE A 234 -15.76 8.66 1.91
CA PHE A 234 -15.10 7.50 1.33
C PHE A 234 -16.16 6.40 1.15
N GLY A 235 -16.73 6.36 -0.04
CA GLY A 235 -17.29 5.12 -0.53
C GLY A 235 -16.14 4.11 -0.54
N ALA A 236 -16.09 3.23 0.46
CA ALA A 236 -15.25 2.05 0.35
C ALA A 236 -15.60 1.39 -0.99
N PRO A 237 -14.61 0.98 -1.82
CA PRO A 237 -14.92 0.16 -2.96
C PRO A 237 -15.69 -1.04 -2.41
N GLN A 238 -16.95 -1.18 -2.82
CA GLN A 238 -17.70 -2.38 -2.52
C GLN A 238 -16.94 -3.50 -3.21
N ALA A 239 -16.30 -4.35 -2.41
CA ALA A 239 -15.80 -5.61 -2.91
C ALA A 239 -17.01 -6.40 -3.43
N GLN A 240 -17.10 -6.53 -4.74
CA GLN A 240 -17.90 -7.55 -5.39
C GLN A 240 -17.11 -8.86 -5.39
#